data_ab917598ee88635666f70eaed44eb8c4
#
_entry.id   ab917598ee88635666f70eaed44eb8c4
#
_cell.length_a   1.000
_cell.length_b   1.000
_cell.length_c   1.000
_cell.angle_alpha   90.00
_cell.angle_beta   90.00
_cell.angle_gamma   90.00
#
_symmetry.space_group_name_H-M   'P 1'
#
loop_
_entity.id
_entity.type
_entity.pdbx_description
1 polymer ?
#
loop_
_entity_poly.entity_id
_entity_poly.type
_entity_poly.pdbx_seq_one_letter_code
_entity_poly.pdbx_strand_id
1 'polypeptide(L)'
;MTGGHAGPAHEGDRRTMSMYADEESDEGIVPMKRSNNGSLLPAETVEGRASPKENGSQATAVRTPSRGVASSRLDAVRQAARQDKKVRFTALLHHITVDLLKQSYIALKRDAAPGIDGVTWQAYGENLDEKLTALHNRIHKGSYRARPAKRTYIPKADGSQRPLSVWCLEDKIVQQAVVTVLEAIYEEDFVGFSYGFRPGRSQHVALDALHAGILRRRVNWVLDADIRGFFDAMSHSWTLRFLKHRIADKRILRLVAKWLRVGVVEAGREIRSERGAPQGAVISPILANIYLHYVFDLWVHQWRRRKATGDVIVVRYADDTIVGFEHEHEAQAFLHDVRERMGLFDLALHPEKTRLIRFGRNAAQQRAARGEGKPEVFDFLGFTHYCTRSRKWGSFVIGRKTIKKRMLRTLEAIKVELRKRMHDPIVKTGEWVWQMLNGHLNYFAVPGNDKSLWWFCNEIRWRWLKTLRRRSQTARLDWDRFVRITKRFFPPIRVRHPMPCHRFDATIRGKSPVR
;
A
#
# COMPACT_ATOMS: atom_id res chain seq x y z
N MET A 1 -11.09 39.64 -60.11
CA MET A 1 -10.83 38.36 -60.75
C MET A 1 -9.63 37.79 -60.03
N THR A 2 -9.73 36.82 -59.32
CA THR A 2 -9.97 35.45 -59.12
C THR A 2 -9.52 35.14 -57.69
N GLY A 3 -10.21 34.70 -56.73
CA GLY A 3 -10.85 33.41 -56.62
C GLY A 3 -9.89 32.43 -55.87
N GLY A 4 -9.73 32.58 -54.52
CA GLY A 4 -8.94 31.66 -53.68
C GLY A 4 -9.88 30.81 -52.84
N HIS A 5 -9.96 29.51 -53.14
CA HIS A 5 -10.70 28.51 -52.37
C HIS A 5 -9.99 28.22 -51.01
N ALA A 6 -10.69 28.48 -49.93
CA ALA A 6 -10.40 27.90 -48.64
C ALA A 6 -10.99 26.45 -48.58
N GLY A 7 -10.12 25.47 -48.41
CA GLY A 7 -10.53 24.07 -48.12
C GLY A 7 -11.01 23.93 -46.68
N PRO A 8 -11.91 22.96 -46.41
CA PRO A 8 -12.54 22.81 -45.09
C PRO A 8 -11.58 22.17 -44.10
N ALA A 9 -11.56 22.74 -42.88
CA ALA A 9 -10.90 22.21 -41.74
C ALA A 9 -11.49 20.84 -41.34
N HIS A 10 -10.63 19.88 -41.07
CA HIS A 10 -10.99 18.56 -40.54
C HIS A 10 -11.65 18.66 -39.15
N GLU A 11 -12.96 18.63 -39.14
CA GLU A 11 -13.81 18.41 -37.98
C GLU A 11 -14.03 16.90 -37.78
N GLY A 12 -12.92 16.14 -37.60
CA GLY A 12 -12.96 14.68 -37.64
C GLY A 12 -12.57 13.96 -36.35
N ASP A 13 -12.10 14.67 -35.31
CA ASP A 13 -11.41 13.97 -34.22
C ASP A 13 -12.00 14.18 -32.81
N ARG A 14 -13.10 14.91 -32.67
CA ARG A 14 -13.77 15.08 -31.36
C ARG A 14 -14.92 14.10 -31.09
N ARG A 15 -15.43 13.40 -32.10
CA ARG A 15 -16.55 12.44 -31.93
C ARG A 15 -16.12 11.06 -31.49
N THR A 16 -14.90 10.62 -31.82
CA THR A 16 -14.38 9.29 -31.47
C THR A 16 -13.95 9.18 -30.00
N MET A 17 -13.57 10.26 -29.33
CA MET A 17 -13.22 10.24 -27.90
C MET A 17 -14.46 10.22 -26.97
N SER A 18 -15.61 10.68 -27.43
CA SER A 18 -16.84 10.70 -26.65
C SER A 18 -17.54 9.33 -26.58
N MET A 19 -17.39 8.50 -27.60
CA MET A 19 -18.05 7.18 -27.65
C MET A 19 -17.43 6.12 -26.75
N TYR A 20 -16.15 6.25 -26.36
CA TYR A 20 -15.51 5.31 -25.43
C TYR A 20 -15.64 5.69 -23.95
N ALA A 21 -16.21 6.83 -23.65
CA ALA A 21 -16.50 7.30 -22.29
C ALA A 21 -17.91 6.93 -21.81
N ASP A 22 -18.78 6.48 -22.70
CA ASP A 22 -20.16 6.13 -22.39
C ASP A 22 -20.32 4.64 -22.06
N GLU A 23 -21.22 4.35 -21.17
CA GLU A 23 -21.80 3.12 -20.62
C GLU A 23 -21.11 1.76 -20.92
N GLU A 24 -20.52 1.54 -22.10
CA GLU A 24 -19.86 0.27 -22.47
C GLU A 24 -18.58 -0.01 -21.66
N SER A 25 -17.83 1.01 -21.23
CA SER A 25 -16.64 0.82 -20.41
C SER A 25 -17.00 0.38 -18.98
N ASP A 26 -18.17 0.75 -18.49
CA ASP A 26 -18.63 0.44 -17.15
C ASP A 26 -19.23 -0.98 -17.06
N GLU A 27 -19.89 -1.47 -18.11
CA GLU A 27 -20.41 -2.84 -18.16
C GLU A 27 -19.30 -3.90 -18.30
N GLY A 28 -18.23 -3.58 -18.97
CA GLY A 28 -17.05 -4.45 -19.10
C GLY A 28 -16.21 -4.54 -17.85
N ILE A 29 -16.26 -3.54 -16.95
CA ILE A 29 -15.45 -3.46 -15.73
C ILE A 29 -16.16 -4.14 -14.55
N VAL A 30 -17.48 -4.03 -14.47
CA VAL A 30 -18.28 -4.64 -13.41
C VAL A 30 -18.64 -6.07 -13.83
N PRO A 31 -18.29 -7.12 -13.06
CA PRO A 31 -18.65 -8.48 -13.41
C PRO A 31 -20.16 -8.63 -13.45
N MET A 32 -20.71 -8.91 -14.62
CA MET A 32 -22.12 -9.30 -14.73
C MET A 32 -22.37 -10.57 -13.93
N LYS A 33 -23.39 -10.55 -13.10
CA LYS A 33 -23.87 -11.70 -12.35
C LYS A 33 -24.29 -12.79 -13.35
N ARG A 34 -23.50 -13.85 -13.48
CA ARG A 34 -24.05 -15.12 -13.93
C ARG A 34 -24.53 -15.85 -12.68
N SER A 35 -25.83 -16.05 -12.59
CA SER A 35 -26.39 -17.05 -11.70
C SER A 35 -25.82 -18.39 -12.13
N ASN A 36 -24.98 -18.99 -11.34
CA ASN A 36 -24.77 -20.43 -11.37
C ASN A 36 -24.15 -20.92 -10.09
N ASN A 37 -24.74 -21.96 -9.59
CA ASN A 37 -24.31 -22.89 -8.58
C ASN A 37 -22.80 -23.13 -8.59
N GLY A 38 -22.05 -22.28 -7.95
CA GLY A 38 -20.66 -22.45 -7.63
C GLY A 38 -20.48 -21.91 -6.25
N SER A 39 -20.21 -22.80 -5.29
CA SER A 39 -19.97 -22.50 -3.90
C SER A 39 -19.19 -21.20 -3.74
N LEU A 40 -19.85 -20.20 -3.16
CA LEU A 40 -19.21 -18.98 -2.67
C LEU A 40 -18.01 -19.41 -1.80
N LEU A 41 -16.83 -19.00 -2.21
CA LEU A 41 -15.66 -19.12 -1.38
C LEU A 41 -15.94 -18.37 -0.08
N PRO A 42 -15.79 -18.99 1.10
CA PRO A 42 -15.91 -18.25 2.34
C PRO A 42 -14.93 -17.07 2.28
N ALA A 43 -15.39 -15.92 2.72
CA ALA A 43 -14.52 -14.78 2.93
C ALA A 43 -13.33 -15.25 3.77
N GLU A 44 -12.13 -14.85 3.34
CA GLU A 44 -10.95 -15.04 4.16
C GLU A 44 -11.25 -14.49 5.53
N THR A 45 -11.07 -15.30 6.57
CA THR A 45 -11.25 -14.85 7.95
C THR A 45 -10.29 -13.70 8.16
N VAL A 46 -10.85 -12.52 8.40
CA VAL A 46 -10.09 -11.34 8.77
C VAL A 46 -9.40 -11.66 10.08
N GLU A 47 -8.10 -11.95 10.04
CA GLU A 47 -7.29 -11.91 11.26
C GLU A 47 -7.42 -10.49 11.79
N GLY A 48 -7.86 -10.37 13.03
CA GLY A 48 -8.05 -9.09 13.69
C GLY A 48 -6.80 -8.22 13.53
N ARG A 49 -6.99 -6.93 13.33
CA ARG A 49 -5.93 -5.93 13.40
C ARG A 49 -5.05 -6.29 14.58
N ALA A 50 -3.80 -6.66 14.34
CA ALA A 50 -2.81 -6.70 15.37
C ALA A 50 -2.70 -5.26 15.91
N SER A 51 -3.31 -5.02 17.06
CA SER A 51 -3.10 -3.81 17.85
C SER A 51 -1.60 -3.67 18.07
N PRO A 52 -1.03 -2.45 18.00
CA PRO A 52 0.34 -2.25 18.42
C PRO A 52 0.46 -2.84 19.83
N LYS A 53 1.43 -3.72 20.03
CA LYS A 53 1.68 -4.36 21.32
C LYS A 53 1.88 -3.26 22.35
N GLU A 54 0.92 -3.14 23.25
CA GLU A 54 1.09 -2.44 24.52
C GLU A 54 2.24 -3.13 25.27
N ASN A 55 3.21 -2.32 25.68
CA ASN A 55 4.16 -2.72 26.72
C ASN A 55 3.34 -2.95 27.99
N GLY A 56 3.52 -4.12 28.59
CA GLY A 56 2.74 -4.56 29.70
C GLY A 56 2.78 -3.63 30.91
N SER A 57 1.61 -3.30 31.36
CA SER A 57 1.21 -3.20 32.74
C SER A 57 -0.26 -3.62 32.78
N GLN A 58 -0.53 -4.60 33.62
CA GLN A 58 -1.87 -5.10 33.89
C GLN A 58 -2.72 -3.95 34.45
N ALA A 59 -3.61 -3.44 33.61
CA ALA A 59 -4.77 -2.71 34.07
C ALA A 59 -5.99 -3.37 33.44
N THR A 60 -6.85 -3.88 34.28
CA THR A 60 -8.14 -4.49 33.99
C THR A 60 -8.93 -3.57 33.07
N ALA A 61 -8.96 -3.90 31.77
CA ALA A 61 -9.72 -3.13 30.79
C ALA A 61 -11.21 -3.40 31.01
N VAL A 62 -11.89 -2.43 31.60
CA VAL A 62 -13.35 -2.34 31.60
C VAL A 62 -13.81 -2.33 30.14
N ARG A 63 -14.48 -3.38 29.71
CA ARG A 63 -15.14 -3.48 28.41
C ARG A 63 -16.20 -2.38 28.31
N THR A 64 -15.92 -1.34 27.56
CA THR A 64 -16.90 -0.30 27.25
C THR A 64 -17.95 -0.83 26.28
N PRO A 65 -19.25 -0.72 26.56
CA PRO A 65 -20.33 -1.27 25.74
C PRO A 65 -20.45 -0.66 24.32
N SER A 66 -19.82 0.49 24.07
CA SER A 66 -19.93 1.26 22.80
C SER A 66 -19.28 0.58 21.58
N ARG A 67 -18.32 -0.32 21.78
CA ARG A 67 -17.63 -0.99 20.67
C ARG A 67 -18.52 -2.03 19.94
N GLY A 68 -19.55 -2.55 20.62
CA GLY A 68 -20.50 -3.54 20.06
C GLY A 68 -21.55 -2.92 19.13
N VAL A 69 -22.04 -1.73 19.42
CA VAL A 69 -23.18 -1.12 18.69
C VAL A 69 -22.77 -0.52 17.35
N ALA A 70 -21.62 0.14 17.25
CA ALA A 70 -21.13 0.68 15.98
C ALA A 70 -20.69 -0.45 15.02
N SER A 71 -20.15 -1.56 15.54
CA SER A 71 -19.81 -2.74 14.75
C SER A 71 -21.06 -3.39 14.15
N SER A 72 -22.14 -3.57 14.91
CA SER A 72 -23.34 -4.26 14.45
C SER A 72 -24.06 -3.53 13.29
N ARG A 73 -24.05 -2.18 13.28
CA ARG A 73 -24.67 -1.39 12.20
C ARG A 73 -23.91 -1.49 10.88
N LEU A 74 -22.58 -1.50 10.91
CA LEU A 74 -21.75 -1.67 9.72
C LEU A 74 -21.71 -3.14 9.25
N ASP A 75 -22.00 -4.10 10.12
CA ASP A 75 -22.14 -5.51 9.75
C ASP A 75 -23.34 -5.73 8.83
N ALA A 76 -24.44 -5.03 9.04
CA ALA A 76 -25.57 -5.05 8.10
C ALA A 76 -25.21 -4.51 6.71
N VAL A 77 -24.43 -3.41 6.66
CA VAL A 77 -23.90 -2.86 5.40
C VAL A 77 -22.98 -3.86 4.70
N ARG A 78 -22.06 -4.48 5.45
CA ARG A 78 -21.14 -5.51 4.95
C ARG A 78 -21.89 -6.71 4.42
N GLN A 79 -22.91 -7.20 5.15
CA GLN A 79 -23.72 -8.31 4.71
C GLN A 79 -24.48 -8.00 3.42
N ALA A 80 -25.11 -6.84 3.31
CA ALA A 80 -25.78 -6.40 2.09
C ALA A 80 -24.80 -6.29 0.91
N ALA A 81 -23.59 -5.73 1.13
CA ALA A 81 -22.54 -5.64 0.11
C ALA A 81 -22.07 -7.01 -0.38
N ARG A 82 -21.99 -7.98 0.54
CA ARG A 82 -21.61 -9.37 0.22
C ARG A 82 -22.70 -10.10 -0.57
N GLN A 83 -23.96 -9.93 -0.18
CA GLN A 83 -25.08 -10.60 -0.81
C GLN A 83 -25.34 -10.12 -2.22
N ASP A 84 -25.27 -8.81 -2.47
CA ASP A 84 -25.48 -8.25 -3.80
C ASP A 84 -24.39 -7.22 -4.16
N LYS A 85 -23.60 -7.57 -5.17
CA LYS A 85 -22.52 -6.72 -5.71
C LYS A 85 -23.02 -5.52 -6.53
N LYS A 86 -24.31 -5.49 -6.85
CA LYS A 86 -24.95 -4.39 -7.59
C LYS A 86 -25.68 -3.39 -6.70
N VAL A 87 -25.89 -3.72 -5.42
CA VAL A 87 -26.55 -2.82 -4.47
C VAL A 87 -25.81 -1.48 -4.39
N ARG A 88 -26.56 -0.40 -4.56
CA ARG A 88 -26.09 0.98 -4.38
C ARG A 88 -26.64 1.54 -3.07
N PHE A 89 -25.75 1.91 -2.17
CA PHE A 89 -26.09 2.38 -0.84
C PHE A 89 -26.52 3.85 -0.86
N THR A 90 -27.78 4.13 -0.55
CA THR A 90 -28.40 5.46 -0.61
C THR A 90 -28.29 6.24 0.72
N ALA A 91 -28.14 5.54 1.83
CA ALA A 91 -28.12 6.12 3.16
C ALA A 91 -26.92 5.58 3.96
N LEU A 92 -25.80 6.29 3.91
CA LEU A 92 -24.57 5.92 4.61
C LEU A 92 -24.15 6.96 5.66
N LEU A 93 -24.53 8.22 5.49
CA LEU A 93 -24.09 9.29 6.38
C LEU A 93 -24.54 9.06 7.83
N HIS A 94 -25.67 8.43 8.08
CA HIS A 94 -26.18 8.15 9.44
C HIS A 94 -25.28 7.17 10.22
N HIS A 95 -24.42 6.42 9.55
CA HIS A 95 -23.41 5.59 10.20
C HIS A 95 -22.24 6.41 10.78
N ILE A 96 -22.06 7.68 10.35
CA ILE A 96 -21.08 8.59 10.93
C ILE A 96 -21.68 9.20 12.21
N THR A 97 -21.64 8.43 13.28
CA THR A 97 -22.11 8.81 14.62
C THR A 97 -20.99 9.48 15.40
N VAL A 98 -21.33 10.14 16.53
CA VAL A 98 -20.35 10.68 17.47
C VAL A 98 -19.40 9.58 17.97
N ASP A 99 -19.92 8.38 18.24
CA ASP A 99 -19.10 7.23 18.66
C ASP A 99 -18.09 6.81 17.58
N LEU A 100 -18.51 6.77 16.30
CA LEU A 100 -17.59 6.46 15.21
C LEU A 100 -16.52 7.55 15.04
N LEU A 101 -16.87 8.83 15.20
CA LEU A 101 -15.91 9.93 15.21
C LEU A 101 -14.92 9.81 16.37
N LYS A 102 -15.38 9.41 17.56
CA LYS A 102 -14.53 9.16 18.73
C LYS A 102 -13.56 8.00 18.51
N GLN A 103 -14.04 6.89 17.96
CA GLN A 103 -13.19 5.76 17.56
C GLN A 103 -12.17 6.18 16.49
N SER A 104 -12.59 7.00 15.52
CA SER A 104 -11.73 7.55 14.49
C SER A 104 -10.63 8.43 15.06
N TYR A 105 -10.93 9.30 16.02
CA TYR A 105 -9.94 10.11 16.73
C TYR A 105 -8.91 9.24 17.48
N ILE A 106 -9.37 8.22 18.22
CA ILE A 106 -8.49 7.28 18.96
C ILE A 106 -7.58 6.49 18.01
N ALA A 107 -8.05 6.14 16.80
CA ALA A 107 -7.29 5.40 15.81
C ALA A 107 -6.17 6.24 15.15
N LEU A 108 -6.19 7.56 15.24
CA LEU A 108 -5.17 8.43 14.69
C LEU A 108 -3.88 8.39 15.52
N LYS A 109 -2.75 8.61 14.84
CA LYS A 109 -1.44 8.69 15.49
C LYS A 109 -1.37 9.93 16.40
N ARG A 110 -1.06 9.73 17.68
CA ARG A 110 -1.03 10.78 18.71
C ARG A 110 0.05 11.85 18.47
N ASP A 111 1.22 11.42 17.97
CA ASP A 111 2.37 12.30 17.71
C ASP A 111 2.45 12.74 16.25
N ALA A 112 1.31 12.78 15.53
CA ALA A 112 1.28 13.24 14.16
C ALA A 112 1.40 14.77 14.10
N ALA A 113 2.13 15.28 13.09
CA ALA A 113 2.24 16.71 12.85
C ALA A 113 0.85 17.37 12.70
N PRO A 114 0.63 18.55 13.31
CA PRO A 114 -0.61 19.30 13.19
C PRO A 114 -0.77 19.87 11.77
N GLY A 115 -2.03 20.09 11.36
CA GLY A 115 -2.36 20.74 10.10
C GLY A 115 -2.02 22.23 10.08
N ILE A 116 -2.66 22.98 9.17
CA ILE A 116 -2.48 24.43 9.06
C ILE A 116 -3.05 25.19 10.27
N ASP A 117 -3.97 24.56 11.00
CA ASP A 117 -4.61 25.11 12.21
C ASP A 117 -3.76 24.96 13.48
N GLY A 118 -2.64 24.25 13.39
CA GLY A 118 -1.75 24.02 14.53
C GLY A 118 -2.31 23.08 15.61
N VAL A 119 -3.51 22.52 15.43
CA VAL A 119 -4.19 21.71 16.44
C VAL A 119 -3.55 20.32 16.53
N THR A 120 -3.01 19.99 17.71
CA THR A 120 -2.43 18.68 18.00
C THR A 120 -3.52 17.69 18.45
N TRP A 121 -3.18 16.40 18.47
CA TRP A 121 -4.06 15.36 18.97
C TRP A 121 -4.41 15.61 20.45
N GLN A 122 -3.43 15.97 21.27
CA GLN A 122 -3.61 16.24 22.70
C GLN A 122 -4.54 17.45 22.93
N ALA A 123 -4.28 18.58 22.28
CA ALA A 123 -5.09 19.80 22.41
C ALA A 123 -6.54 19.61 21.92
N TYR A 124 -6.76 18.76 20.92
CA TYR A 124 -8.11 18.43 20.48
C TYR A 124 -8.84 17.55 21.49
N GLY A 125 -8.09 16.69 22.21
CA GLY A 125 -8.62 15.79 23.24
C GLY A 125 -9.24 16.49 24.44
N GLU A 126 -8.90 17.77 24.67
CA GLU A 126 -9.57 18.61 25.63
C GLU A 126 -11.01 18.88 25.16
N ASN A 127 -12.02 18.62 26.00
CA ASN A 127 -13.45 18.74 25.67
C ASN A 127 -13.85 17.95 24.42
N LEU A 128 -13.30 16.71 24.28
CA LEU A 128 -13.43 15.88 23.07
C LEU A 128 -14.89 15.64 22.68
N ASP A 129 -15.76 15.29 23.63
CA ASP A 129 -17.15 14.92 23.36
C ASP A 129 -17.97 16.10 22.84
N GLU A 130 -17.75 17.33 23.34
CA GLU A 130 -18.38 18.54 22.82
C GLU A 130 -17.91 18.86 21.40
N LYS A 131 -16.59 18.81 21.15
CA LYS A 131 -16.00 19.06 19.82
C LYS A 131 -16.50 18.05 18.80
N LEU A 132 -16.59 16.75 19.16
CA LEU A 132 -17.09 15.71 18.26
C LEU A 132 -18.58 15.84 18.01
N THR A 133 -19.38 16.24 19.01
CA THR A 133 -20.81 16.50 18.83
C THR A 133 -21.03 17.70 17.89
N ALA A 134 -20.27 18.78 18.07
CA ALA A 134 -20.31 19.94 17.18
C ALA A 134 -19.86 19.56 15.75
N LEU A 135 -18.82 18.74 15.61
CA LEU A 135 -18.35 18.23 14.31
C LEU A 135 -19.42 17.36 13.64
N HIS A 136 -20.02 16.42 14.36
CA HIS A 136 -21.11 15.58 13.89
C HIS A 136 -22.28 16.44 13.35
N ASN A 137 -22.72 17.44 14.13
CA ASN A 137 -23.79 18.35 13.72
C ASN A 137 -23.44 19.11 12.42
N ARG A 138 -22.21 19.59 12.29
CA ARG A 138 -21.73 20.25 11.05
C ARG A 138 -21.74 19.30 9.85
N ILE A 139 -21.36 18.05 10.04
CA ILE A 139 -21.37 17.03 8.97
C ILE A 139 -22.81 16.76 8.51
N HIS A 140 -23.72 16.50 9.45
CA HIS A 140 -25.10 16.14 9.16
C HIS A 140 -25.93 17.30 8.59
N LYS A 141 -25.69 18.54 9.06
CA LYS A 141 -26.29 19.77 8.49
C LYS A 141 -25.65 20.19 7.16
N GLY A 142 -24.55 19.54 6.72
CA GLY A 142 -23.85 19.87 5.48
C GLY A 142 -22.97 21.12 5.56
N SER A 143 -22.84 21.75 6.72
CA SER A 143 -22.00 22.95 6.96
C SER A 143 -20.53 22.65 7.22
N TYR A 144 -20.15 21.36 7.32
CA TYR A 144 -18.73 20.96 7.40
C TYR A 144 -17.94 21.44 6.18
N ARG A 145 -16.79 22.08 6.44
CA ARG A 145 -15.86 22.56 5.41
C ARG A 145 -14.49 21.94 5.67
N ALA A 146 -13.95 21.24 4.66
CA ALA A 146 -12.59 20.76 4.70
C ALA A 146 -11.60 21.94 4.62
N ARG A 147 -10.48 21.85 5.35
CA ARG A 147 -9.41 22.87 5.30
C ARG A 147 -8.30 22.40 4.35
N PRO A 148 -7.61 23.34 3.67
CA PRO A 148 -6.45 22.98 2.85
C PRO A 148 -5.37 22.27 3.68
N ALA A 149 -4.70 21.28 3.09
CA ALA A 149 -3.63 20.57 3.76
C ALA A 149 -2.31 21.34 3.67
N LYS A 150 -1.47 21.27 4.71
CA LYS A 150 -0.13 21.86 4.70
C LYS A 150 0.83 20.98 3.89
N ARG A 151 1.47 21.54 2.86
CA ARG A 151 2.48 20.85 2.06
C ARG A 151 3.78 20.72 2.85
N THR A 152 4.35 19.52 2.83
CA THR A 152 5.67 19.20 3.40
C THR A 152 6.38 18.25 2.45
N TYR A 153 7.71 18.30 2.39
CA TYR A 153 8.51 17.46 1.50
C TYR A 153 9.33 16.45 2.29
N ILE A 154 9.34 15.21 1.81
CA ILE A 154 10.18 14.13 2.35
C ILE A 154 11.16 13.68 1.26
N PRO A 155 12.48 13.63 1.53
CA PRO A 155 13.47 13.22 0.54
C PRO A 155 13.28 11.75 0.14
N LYS A 156 13.25 11.48 -1.17
CA LYS A 156 13.24 10.14 -1.74
C LYS A 156 14.65 9.56 -1.85
N ALA A 157 14.71 8.26 -2.19
CA ALA A 157 15.97 7.52 -2.35
C ALA A 157 16.81 7.98 -3.56
N ASP A 158 16.18 8.57 -4.55
CA ASP A 158 16.79 9.08 -5.79
C ASP A 158 17.21 10.55 -5.69
N GLY A 159 17.10 11.17 -4.51
CA GLY A 159 17.38 12.59 -4.29
C GLY A 159 16.19 13.51 -4.58
N SER A 160 15.14 13.03 -5.24
CA SER A 160 13.93 13.80 -5.46
C SER A 160 13.12 13.94 -4.16
N GLN A 161 12.19 14.88 -4.13
CA GLN A 161 11.33 15.09 -2.98
C GLN A 161 9.95 14.47 -3.22
N ARG A 162 9.39 13.85 -2.17
CA ARG A 162 7.99 13.40 -2.16
C ARG A 162 7.15 14.45 -1.47
N PRO A 163 6.18 15.07 -2.16
CA PRO A 163 5.23 15.96 -1.52
C PRO A 163 4.32 15.17 -0.58
N LEU A 164 4.17 15.65 0.65
CA LEU A 164 3.25 15.10 1.63
C LEU A 164 2.30 16.19 2.08
N SER A 165 1.04 15.87 2.22
CA SER A 165 -0.01 16.77 2.67
C SER A 165 -0.38 16.47 4.11
N VAL A 166 -0.16 17.41 5.03
CA VAL A 166 -0.51 17.29 6.44
C VAL A 166 -1.87 17.94 6.66
N TRP A 167 -2.87 17.13 6.94
CA TRP A 167 -4.27 17.54 7.13
C TRP A 167 -4.55 18.01 8.55
N CYS A 168 -5.54 18.89 8.72
CA CYS A 168 -6.09 19.24 10.01
C CYS A 168 -6.67 18.01 10.72
N LEU A 169 -6.66 18.02 12.05
CA LEU A 169 -7.06 16.85 12.81
C LEU A 169 -8.55 16.50 12.61
N GLU A 170 -9.44 17.50 12.55
CA GLU A 170 -10.86 17.28 12.28
C GLU A 170 -11.07 16.59 10.92
N ASP A 171 -10.34 17.03 9.87
CA ASP A 171 -10.43 16.40 8.56
C ASP A 171 -9.97 14.94 8.62
N LYS A 172 -8.88 14.63 9.34
CA LYS A 172 -8.43 13.25 9.55
C LYS A 172 -9.47 12.38 10.25
N ILE A 173 -10.17 12.93 11.26
CA ILE A 173 -11.23 12.23 12.00
C ILE A 173 -12.40 11.89 11.05
N VAL A 174 -12.89 12.87 10.29
CA VAL A 174 -14.02 12.65 9.36
C VAL A 174 -13.62 11.70 8.22
N GLN A 175 -12.41 11.85 7.69
CA GLN A 175 -11.89 10.92 6.67
C GLN A 175 -11.80 9.49 7.21
N GLN A 176 -11.31 9.28 8.43
CA GLN A 176 -11.22 7.96 9.04
C GLN A 176 -12.62 7.34 9.26
N ALA A 177 -13.60 8.12 9.66
CA ALA A 177 -14.97 7.65 9.81
C ALA A 177 -15.56 7.23 8.45
N VAL A 178 -15.35 8.02 7.38
CA VAL A 178 -15.79 7.67 6.03
C VAL A 178 -15.03 6.44 5.51
N VAL A 179 -13.72 6.32 5.75
CA VAL A 179 -12.93 5.12 5.40
C VAL A 179 -13.56 3.87 6.02
N THR A 180 -13.93 3.91 7.30
CA THR A 180 -14.54 2.77 8.00
C THR A 180 -15.88 2.36 7.36
N VAL A 181 -16.69 3.32 6.92
CA VAL A 181 -17.95 3.04 6.19
C VAL A 181 -17.68 2.46 4.81
N LEU A 182 -16.72 3.01 4.05
CA LEU A 182 -16.38 2.52 2.72
C LEU A 182 -15.73 1.12 2.78
N GLU A 183 -14.89 0.84 3.78
CA GLU A 183 -14.30 -0.49 4.01
C GLU A 183 -15.38 -1.56 4.20
N ALA A 184 -16.50 -1.24 4.87
CA ALA A 184 -17.59 -2.20 5.05
C ALA A 184 -18.23 -2.65 3.72
N ILE A 185 -18.09 -1.86 2.66
CA ILE A 185 -18.63 -2.15 1.33
C ILE A 185 -17.52 -2.74 0.43
N TYR A 186 -16.41 -2.02 0.26
CA TYR A 186 -15.41 -2.35 -0.74
C TYR A 186 -14.50 -3.52 -0.38
N GLU A 187 -14.34 -3.87 0.92
CA GLU A 187 -13.63 -5.09 1.28
C GLU A 187 -14.34 -6.36 0.80
N GLU A 188 -15.64 -6.29 0.63
CA GLU A 188 -16.41 -7.39 0.02
C GLU A 188 -16.26 -7.43 -1.51
N ASP A 189 -15.90 -6.31 -2.15
CA ASP A 189 -15.75 -6.22 -3.61
C ASP A 189 -14.31 -6.50 -4.07
N PHE A 190 -13.31 -6.09 -3.29
CA PHE A 190 -11.91 -6.20 -3.67
C PHE A 190 -11.48 -7.65 -3.93
N VAL A 191 -10.72 -7.84 -5.01
CA VAL A 191 -10.22 -9.15 -5.42
C VAL A 191 -9.12 -9.68 -4.49
N GLY A 192 -8.94 -11.01 -4.49
CA GLY A 192 -8.01 -11.71 -3.60
C GLY A 192 -6.54 -11.32 -3.79
N PHE A 193 -6.10 -10.95 -4.98
CA PHE A 193 -4.71 -10.61 -5.27
C PHE A 193 -4.32 -9.15 -4.98
N SER A 194 -5.24 -8.32 -4.46
CA SER A 194 -4.99 -6.96 -3.99
C SER A 194 -4.72 -6.96 -2.48
N TYR A 195 -3.56 -6.45 -2.05
CA TYR A 195 -3.10 -6.54 -0.66
C TYR A 195 -2.89 -5.19 0.02
N GLY A 196 -2.42 -4.17 -0.69
CA GLY A 196 -2.01 -2.90 -0.10
C GLY A 196 -3.15 -2.14 0.56
N PHE A 197 -2.89 -1.56 1.75
CA PHE A 197 -3.82 -0.70 2.51
C PHE A 197 -5.16 -1.36 2.89
N ARG A 198 -5.24 -2.67 2.90
CA ARG A 198 -6.45 -3.41 3.25
C ARG A 198 -6.36 -4.01 4.66
N PRO A 199 -7.45 -4.01 5.44
CA PRO A 199 -7.49 -4.63 6.77
C PRO A 199 -7.09 -6.11 6.71
N GLY A 200 -6.26 -6.56 7.65
CA GLY A 200 -5.80 -7.94 7.74
C GLY A 200 -4.81 -8.39 6.66
N ARG A 201 -4.45 -7.53 5.69
CA ARG A 201 -3.49 -7.85 4.63
C ARG A 201 -2.19 -7.09 4.81
N SER A 202 -1.08 -7.80 4.96
CA SER A 202 0.24 -7.23 5.16
C SER A 202 1.13 -7.38 3.93
N GLN A 203 2.26 -6.66 3.92
CA GLN A 203 3.30 -6.85 2.90
C GLN A 203 3.81 -8.29 2.87
N HIS A 204 3.91 -8.94 4.03
CA HIS A 204 4.39 -10.32 4.10
C HIS A 204 3.39 -11.31 3.49
N VAL A 205 2.08 -11.06 3.61
CA VAL A 205 1.06 -11.89 2.94
C VAL A 205 1.16 -11.75 1.42
N ALA A 206 1.39 -10.53 0.91
CA ALA A 206 1.63 -10.31 -0.51
C ALA A 206 2.93 -11.00 -1.01
N LEU A 207 4.01 -10.91 -0.22
CA LEU A 207 5.28 -11.58 -0.52
C LEU A 207 5.14 -13.11 -0.53
N ASP A 208 4.33 -13.67 0.34
CA ASP A 208 4.08 -15.11 0.38
C ASP A 208 3.20 -15.57 -0.78
N ALA A 209 2.18 -14.78 -1.14
CA ALA A 209 1.36 -15.03 -2.33
C ALA A 209 2.21 -15.05 -3.60
N LEU A 210 3.12 -14.08 -3.75
CA LEU A 210 4.06 -14.03 -4.86
C LEU A 210 4.97 -15.27 -4.89
N HIS A 211 5.56 -15.62 -3.76
CA HIS A 211 6.44 -16.78 -3.63
C HIS A 211 5.70 -18.08 -3.95
N ALA A 212 4.53 -18.30 -3.35
CA ALA A 212 3.71 -19.49 -3.59
C ALA A 212 3.22 -19.55 -5.04
N GLY A 213 2.82 -18.41 -5.61
CA GLY A 213 2.38 -18.30 -7.01
C GLY A 213 3.47 -18.74 -7.97
N ILE A 214 4.68 -18.19 -7.89
CA ILE A 214 5.77 -18.54 -8.80
C ILE A 214 6.25 -19.98 -8.60
N LEU A 215 6.26 -20.50 -7.37
CA LEU A 215 6.69 -21.89 -7.11
C LEU A 215 5.69 -22.93 -7.57
N ARG A 216 4.38 -22.68 -7.42
CA ARG A 216 3.33 -23.66 -7.66
C ARG A 216 2.75 -23.60 -9.06
N ARG A 217 2.98 -22.48 -9.78
CA ARG A 217 2.54 -22.26 -11.14
C ARG A 217 3.72 -22.30 -12.11
N ARG A 218 3.45 -22.49 -13.38
CA ARG A 218 4.46 -22.57 -14.44
C ARG A 218 4.91 -21.17 -14.90
N VAL A 219 5.29 -20.32 -13.94
CA VAL A 219 5.75 -18.96 -14.24
C VAL A 219 7.16 -18.99 -14.81
N ASN A 220 7.33 -18.40 -15.99
CA ASN A 220 8.61 -18.23 -16.69
C ASN A 220 8.93 -16.76 -17.01
N TRP A 221 7.93 -15.90 -16.96
CA TRP A 221 8.04 -14.46 -17.22
C TRP A 221 7.40 -13.66 -16.09
N VAL A 222 8.04 -12.58 -15.69
CA VAL A 222 7.54 -11.67 -14.67
C VAL A 222 7.52 -10.25 -15.22
N LEU A 223 6.36 -9.63 -15.19
CA LEU A 223 6.16 -8.22 -15.43
C LEU A 223 6.16 -7.49 -14.08
N ASP A 224 7.17 -6.65 -13.86
CA ASP A 224 7.27 -5.69 -12.76
C ASP A 224 6.68 -4.36 -13.28
N ALA A 225 5.48 -4.01 -12.83
CA ALA A 225 4.73 -2.87 -13.34
C ALA A 225 4.62 -1.76 -12.28
N ASP A 226 5.17 -0.59 -12.59
CA ASP A 226 5.14 0.63 -11.78
C ASP A 226 4.27 1.69 -12.48
N ILE A 227 3.29 2.26 -11.78
CA ILE A 227 2.43 3.33 -12.31
C ILE A 227 3.10 4.67 -12.05
N ARG A 228 3.30 5.46 -13.12
CA ARG A 228 3.94 6.76 -13.03
C ARG A 228 3.10 7.74 -12.22
N GLY A 229 3.62 8.16 -11.05
CA GLY A 229 3.00 9.22 -10.24
C GLY A 229 1.53 8.95 -9.91
N PHE A 230 1.16 7.71 -9.59
CA PHE A 230 -0.21 7.25 -9.46
C PHE A 230 -1.12 8.19 -8.64
N PHE A 231 -0.69 8.57 -7.42
CA PHE A 231 -1.49 9.44 -6.56
C PHE A 231 -1.69 10.86 -7.14
N ASP A 232 -0.75 11.35 -7.94
CA ASP A 232 -0.81 12.66 -8.55
C ASP A 232 -1.59 12.63 -9.88
N ALA A 233 -1.70 11.45 -10.50
CA ALA A 233 -2.40 11.23 -11.77
C ALA A 233 -3.88 10.89 -11.61
N MET A 234 -4.33 10.46 -10.42
CA MET A 234 -5.72 10.04 -10.18
C MET A 234 -6.72 11.13 -10.58
N SER A 235 -7.59 10.84 -11.52
CA SER A 235 -8.66 11.75 -11.96
C SER A 235 -9.76 11.86 -10.90
N HIS A 236 -10.14 13.08 -10.50
CA HIS A 236 -11.25 13.31 -9.56
C HIS A 236 -12.59 12.83 -10.14
N SER A 237 -12.80 13.03 -11.43
CA SER A 237 -14.03 12.63 -12.12
C SER A 237 -14.18 11.11 -12.12
N TRP A 238 -13.14 10.36 -12.50
CA TRP A 238 -13.13 8.90 -12.45
C TRP A 238 -13.26 8.37 -11.03
N THR A 239 -12.56 8.95 -10.05
CA THR A 239 -12.70 8.56 -8.64
C THR A 239 -14.14 8.64 -8.16
N LEU A 240 -14.83 9.76 -8.45
CA LEU A 240 -16.23 9.94 -8.07
C LEU A 240 -17.17 9.03 -8.88
N ARG A 241 -16.86 8.76 -10.15
CA ARG A 241 -17.62 7.83 -11.00
C ARG A 241 -17.51 6.40 -10.47
N PHE A 242 -16.32 5.92 -10.13
CA PHE A 242 -16.12 4.60 -9.52
C PHE A 242 -16.84 4.46 -8.18
N LEU A 243 -16.78 5.47 -7.32
CA LEU A 243 -17.55 5.46 -6.07
C LEU A 243 -19.06 5.32 -6.31
N LYS A 244 -19.61 5.95 -7.35
CA LYS A 244 -21.04 5.90 -7.68
C LYS A 244 -21.53 4.51 -8.04
N HIS A 245 -20.69 3.57 -8.42
CA HIS A 245 -21.11 2.18 -8.64
C HIS A 245 -21.71 1.54 -7.40
N ARG A 246 -21.20 1.90 -6.21
CA ARG A 246 -21.67 1.33 -4.94
C ARG A 246 -22.33 2.38 -4.02
N ILE A 247 -21.97 3.65 -4.17
CA ILE A 247 -22.37 4.73 -3.28
C ILE A 247 -23.36 5.64 -4.01
N ALA A 248 -24.63 5.64 -3.59
CA ALA A 248 -25.65 6.55 -4.06
C ALA A 248 -25.93 7.69 -3.06
N ASP A 249 -25.40 7.62 -1.83
CA ASP A 249 -25.50 8.70 -0.84
C ASP A 249 -24.71 9.94 -1.30
N LYS A 250 -25.45 10.93 -1.83
CA LYS A 250 -24.87 12.19 -2.33
C LYS A 250 -24.09 12.95 -1.27
N ARG A 251 -24.36 12.74 0.03
CA ARG A 251 -23.68 13.42 1.13
C ARG A 251 -22.27 12.85 1.31
N ILE A 252 -22.10 11.53 1.27
CA ILE A 252 -20.78 10.87 1.30
C ILE A 252 -19.97 11.27 0.07
N LEU A 253 -20.54 11.20 -1.13
CA LEU A 253 -19.86 11.63 -2.36
C LEU A 253 -19.41 13.10 -2.30
N ARG A 254 -20.23 13.97 -1.69
CA ARG A 254 -19.88 15.38 -1.50
C ARG A 254 -18.72 15.57 -0.53
N LEU A 255 -18.63 14.77 0.54
CA LEU A 255 -17.47 14.79 1.45
C LEU A 255 -16.18 14.41 0.71
N VAL A 256 -16.20 13.32 -0.04
CA VAL A 256 -15.04 12.91 -0.84
C VAL A 256 -14.66 13.99 -1.85
N ALA A 257 -15.62 14.54 -2.57
CA ALA A 257 -15.38 15.63 -3.54
C ALA A 257 -14.77 16.89 -2.88
N LYS A 258 -15.16 17.22 -1.64
CA LYS A 258 -14.55 18.32 -0.89
C LYS A 258 -13.07 18.06 -0.66
N TRP A 259 -12.68 16.88 -0.19
CA TRP A 259 -11.28 16.54 0.08
C TRP A 259 -10.42 16.45 -1.17
N LEU A 260 -10.96 16.00 -2.28
CA LEU A 260 -10.24 15.99 -3.56
C LEU A 260 -9.94 17.41 -4.08
N ARG A 261 -10.85 18.38 -3.83
CA ARG A 261 -10.76 19.74 -4.39
C ARG A 261 -10.16 20.78 -3.46
N VAL A 262 -10.05 20.49 -2.16
CA VAL A 262 -9.69 21.53 -1.16
C VAL A 262 -8.29 22.11 -1.33
N GLY A 263 -7.40 21.41 -2.05
CA GLY A 263 -6.06 21.88 -2.32
C GLY A 263 -5.07 21.75 -1.15
N VAL A 264 -3.92 22.36 -1.35
CA VAL A 264 -2.82 22.37 -0.38
C VAL A 264 -2.27 23.79 -0.22
N VAL A 265 -1.77 24.13 0.95
CA VAL A 265 -1.04 25.38 1.20
C VAL A 265 0.45 25.08 1.16
N GLU A 266 1.15 25.78 0.29
CA GLU A 266 2.60 25.73 0.11
C GLU A 266 3.18 27.14 0.10
N ALA A 267 4.17 27.40 0.97
CA ALA A 267 4.77 28.74 1.13
C ALA A 267 3.74 29.87 1.29
N GLY A 268 2.64 29.62 2.02
CA GLY A 268 1.57 30.60 2.26
C GLY A 268 0.56 30.76 1.11
N ARG A 269 0.73 30.05 -0.01
CA ARG A 269 -0.19 30.10 -1.16
C ARG A 269 -1.03 28.81 -1.24
N GLU A 270 -2.33 28.97 -1.51
CA GLU A 270 -3.22 27.84 -1.75
C GLU A 270 -3.09 27.38 -3.20
N ILE A 271 -2.75 26.11 -3.40
CA ILE A 271 -2.65 25.45 -4.69
C ILE A 271 -3.78 24.42 -4.78
N ARG A 272 -4.65 24.58 -5.76
CA ARG A 272 -5.71 23.62 -6.08
C ARG A 272 -5.32 22.79 -7.29
N SER A 273 -5.62 21.52 -7.26
CA SER A 273 -5.42 20.61 -8.37
C SER A 273 -6.75 19.98 -8.77
N GLU A 274 -6.95 19.81 -10.07
CA GLU A 274 -8.11 19.08 -10.61
C GLU A 274 -7.86 17.58 -10.68
N ARG A 275 -6.61 17.15 -10.42
CA ARG A 275 -6.17 15.76 -10.42
C ARG A 275 -5.40 15.46 -9.14
N GLY A 276 -5.32 14.19 -8.85
CA GLY A 276 -4.54 13.65 -7.76
C GLY A 276 -5.33 13.48 -6.45
N ALA A 277 -4.96 12.46 -5.71
CA ALA A 277 -5.36 12.30 -4.31
C ALA A 277 -4.23 12.83 -3.42
N PRO A 278 -4.50 13.76 -2.50
CA PRO A 278 -3.45 14.35 -1.68
C PRO A 278 -2.69 13.29 -0.88
N GLN A 279 -1.39 13.11 -1.16
CA GLN A 279 -0.56 12.15 -0.45
C GLN A 279 -0.51 12.53 1.04
N GLY A 280 -0.93 11.61 1.91
CA GLY A 280 -1.02 11.83 3.37
C GLY A 280 -2.44 12.06 3.91
N ALA A 281 -3.46 12.14 3.06
CA ALA A 281 -4.84 12.07 3.51
C ALA A 281 -5.19 10.65 3.97
N VAL A 282 -5.99 10.54 5.05
CA VAL A 282 -6.41 9.24 5.60
C VAL A 282 -7.28 8.45 4.60
N ILE A 283 -8.03 9.16 3.77
CA ILE A 283 -8.93 8.54 2.78
C ILE A 283 -8.21 8.10 1.50
N SER A 284 -7.04 8.68 1.17
CA SER A 284 -6.37 8.41 -0.12
C SER A 284 -6.05 6.94 -0.38
N PRO A 285 -5.64 6.11 0.60
CA PRO A 285 -5.39 4.69 0.38
C PRO A 285 -6.61 3.89 -0.11
N ILE A 286 -7.78 4.13 0.47
CA ILE A 286 -8.99 3.41 0.02
C ILE A 286 -9.46 3.92 -1.34
N LEU A 287 -9.38 5.23 -1.61
CA LEU A 287 -9.70 5.77 -2.94
C LEU A 287 -8.76 5.21 -4.01
N ALA A 288 -7.47 5.08 -3.71
CA ALA A 288 -6.49 4.45 -4.57
C ALA A 288 -6.84 2.98 -4.88
N ASN A 289 -7.24 2.22 -3.87
CA ASN A 289 -7.67 0.84 -4.06
C ASN A 289 -8.97 0.74 -4.87
N ILE A 290 -9.95 1.62 -4.63
CA ILE A 290 -11.18 1.67 -5.41
C ILE A 290 -10.87 2.00 -6.89
N TYR A 291 -10.01 2.99 -7.13
CA TYR A 291 -9.60 3.36 -8.48
C TYR A 291 -8.97 2.18 -9.23
N LEU A 292 -7.96 1.55 -8.61
CA LEU A 292 -7.28 0.40 -9.23
C LEU A 292 -8.14 -0.86 -9.30
N HIS A 293 -9.13 -1.00 -8.43
CA HIS A 293 -10.09 -2.09 -8.51
C HIS A 293 -10.85 -2.06 -9.84
N TYR A 294 -11.38 -0.89 -10.24
CA TYR A 294 -12.12 -0.75 -11.49
C TYR A 294 -11.20 -0.67 -12.72
N VAL A 295 -10.09 0.04 -12.62
CA VAL A 295 -9.17 0.22 -13.76
C VAL A 295 -8.38 -1.05 -14.05
N PHE A 296 -7.83 -1.68 -13.01
CA PHE A 296 -6.87 -2.78 -13.16
C PHE A 296 -7.42 -4.12 -12.69
N ASP A 297 -7.89 -4.25 -11.44
CA ASP A 297 -8.14 -5.56 -10.83
C ASP A 297 -9.22 -6.36 -11.55
N LEU A 298 -10.38 -5.75 -11.83
CA LEU A 298 -11.49 -6.39 -12.54
C LEU A 298 -11.11 -6.70 -14.00
N TRP A 299 -10.41 -5.76 -14.64
CA TRP A 299 -9.94 -5.95 -16.01
C TRP A 299 -8.93 -7.11 -16.10
N VAL A 300 -7.94 -7.18 -15.23
CA VAL A 300 -6.98 -8.31 -15.17
C VAL A 300 -7.70 -9.63 -14.92
N HIS A 301 -8.70 -9.63 -14.03
CA HIS A 301 -9.48 -10.84 -13.77
C HIS A 301 -10.19 -11.35 -15.04
N GLN A 302 -10.76 -10.45 -15.86
CA GLN A 302 -11.37 -10.79 -17.14
C GLN A 302 -10.33 -11.19 -18.18
N TRP A 303 -9.22 -10.44 -18.29
CA TRP A 303 -8.14 -10.71 -19.23
C TRP A 303 -7.59 -12.13 -19.04
N ARG A 304 -7.32 -12.53 -17.80
CA ARG A 304 -6.87 -13.88 -17.44
C ARG A 304 -7.85 -14.97 -17.91
N ARG A 305 -9.14 -14.70 -17.89
CA ARG A 305 -10.16 -15.68 -18.29
C ARG A 305 -10.40 -15.77 -19.79
N ARG A 306 -10.15 -14.68 -20.49
CA ARG A 306 -10.49 -14.57 -21.92
C ARG A 306 -9.30 -14.76 -22.84
N LYS A 307 -8.12 -14.26 -22.43
CA LYS A 307 -6.93 -14.21 -23.29
C LYS A 307 -5.81 -15.15 -22.86
N ALA A 308 -5.69 -15.46 -21.57
CA ALA A 308 -4.63 -16.32 -21.09
C ALA A 308 -4.95 -17.80 -21.34
N THR A 309 -4.00 -18.52 -21.92
CA THR A 309 -4.01 -19.97 -22.13
C THR A 309 -3.11 -20.69 -21.12
N GLY A 310 -2.04 -20.01 -20.68
CA GLY A 310 -1.13 -20.50 -19.65
C GLY A 310 -1.44 -20.00 -18.24
N ASP A 311 -0.59 -20.38 -17.29
CA ASP A 311 -0.69 -19.92 -15.91
C ASP A 311 -0.34 -18.41 -15.81
N VAL A 312 -1.26 -17.63 -15.23
CA VAL A 312 -1.04 -16.21 -14.96
C VAL A 312 -1.30 -15.92 -13.49
N ILE A 313 -0.32 -15.40 -12.78
CA ILE A 313 -0.42 -14.96 -11.38
C ILE A 313 -0.39 -13.43 -11.30
N VAL A 314 -1.09 -12.87 -10.31
CA VAL A 314 -1.12 -11.42 -10.06
C VAL A 314 -0.97 -11.17 -8.57
N VAL A 315 -0.11 -10.23 -8.20
CA VAL A 315 0.04 -9.73 -6.83
C VAL A 315 0.16 -8.22 -6.89
N ARG A 316 -0.81 -7.51 -6.32
CA ARG A 316 -0.81 -6.05 -6.25
C ARG A 316 -0.74 -5.55 -4.81
N TYR A 317 0.19 -4.68 -4.53
CA TYR A 317 0.30 -3.97 -3.24
C TYR A 317 0.24 -2.45 -3.49
N ALA A 318 -0.92 -1.84 -3.34
CA ALA A 318 -1.21 -0.47 -3.75
C ALA A 318 -0.96 -0.29 -5.27
N ASP A 319 -0.03 0.58 -5.66
CA ASP A 319 0.43 0.83 -7.02
C ASP A 319 1.51 -0.15 -7.50
N ASP A 320 2.23 -0.80 -6.59
CA ASP A 320 3.23 -1.82 -6.93
C ASP A 320 2.56 -3.11 -7.38
N THR A 321 2.83 -3.57 -8.59
CA THR A 321 2.17 -4.75 -9.18
C THR A 321 3.17 -5.69 -9.84
N ILE A 322 3.07 -6.98 -9.49
CA ILE A 322 3.81 -8.06 -10.13
C ILE A 322 2.82 -9.00 -10.81
N VAL A 323 3.05 -9.26 -12.10
CA VAL A 323 2.29 -10.26 -12.87
C VAL A 323 3.24 -11.31 -13.40
N GLY A 324 2.97 -12.58 -13.13
CA GLY A 324 3.76 -13.70 -13.63
C GLY A 324 3.01 -14.47 -14.71
N PHE A 325 3.72 -14.89 -15.76
CA PHE A 325 3.17 -15.58 -16.92
C PHE A 325 3.94 -16.87 -17.23
N GLU A 326 3.24 -17.86 -17.77
CA GLU A 326 3.86 -19.06 -18.33
C GLU A 326 4.48 -18.76 -19.69
N HIS A 327 3.79 -18.04 -20.58
CA HIS A 327 4.16 -17.79 -21.96
C HIS A 327 4.62 -16.33 -22.19
N GLU A 328 5.67 -16.18 -23.00
CA GLU A 328 6.24 -14.88 -23.35
C GLU A 328 5.27 -14.00 -24.14
N HIS A 329 4.63 -14.58 -25.15
CA HIS A 329 3.68 -13.85 -25.99
C HIS A 329 2.49 -13.29 -25.20
N GLU A 330 2.02 -14.02 -24.18
CA GLU A 330 0.96 -13.54 -23.29
C GLU A 330 1.43 -12.38 -22.42
N ALA A 331 2.68 -12.45 -21.93
CA ALA A 331 3.26 -11.36 -21.14
C ALA A 331 3.43 -10.08 -21.97
N GLN A 332 3.83 -10.21 -23.24
CA GLN A 332 3.95 -9.09 -24.18
C GLN A 332 2.57 -8.51 -24.55
N ALA A 333 1.60 -9.37 -24.86
CA ALA A 333 0.23 -8.97 -25.15
C ALA A 333 -0.42 -8.26 -23.94
N PHE A 334 -0.21 -8.80 -22.73
CA PHE A 334 -0.69 -8.16 -21.50
C PHE A 334 -0.06 -6.79 -21.28
N LEU A 335 1.26 -6.64 -21.51
CA LEU A 335 1.94 -5.36 -21.36
C LEU A 335 1.41 -4.30 -22.33
N HIS A 336 1.09 -4.71 -23.55
CA HIS A 336 0.45 -3.84 -24.54
C HIS A 336 -0.96 -3.43 -24.08
N ASP A 337 -1.81 -4.40 -23.80
CA ASP A 337 -3.20 -4.18 -23.40
C ASP A 337 -3.33 -3.36 -22.10
N VAL A 338 -2.45 -3.58 -21.11
CA VAL A 338 -2.50 -2.82 -19.85
C VAL A 338 -2.06 -1.36 -20.04
N ARG A 339 -1.15 -1.07 -20.98
CA ARG A 339 -0.79 0.32 -21.32
C ARG A 339 -1.97 1.06 -21.90
N GLU A 340 -2.66 0.46 -22.87
CA GLU A 340 -3.88 1.03 -23.44
C GLU A 340 -4.95 1.22 -22.37
N ARG A 341 -5.19 0.16 -21.57
CA ARG A 341 -6.17 0.21 -20.47
C ARG A 341 -5.90 1.34 -19.49
N MET A 342 -4.67 1.52 -19.04
CA MET A 342 -4.29 2.60 -18.11
C MET A 342 -4.50 3.97 -18.74
N GLY A 343 -4.18 4.14 -20.03
CA GLY A 343 -4.38 5.39 -20.77
C GLY A 343 -5.82 5.87 -20.80
N LEU A 344 -6.79 4.96 -20.88
CA LEU A 344 -8.23 5.29 -20.84
C LEU A 344 -8.67 5.96 -19.53
N PHE A 345 -7.89 5.81 -18.46
CA PHE A 345 -8.19 6.33 -17.13
C PHE A 345 -7.13 7.31 -16.61
N ASP A 346 -6.48 8.05 -17.50
CA ASP A 346 -5.48 9.06 -17.16
C ASP A 346 -4.25 8.51 -16.40
N LEU A 347 -3.97 7.21 -16.49
CA LEU A 347 -2.81 6.57 -15.89
C LEU A 347 -1.80 6.13 -16.94
N ALA A 348 -0.52 6.10 -16.58
CA ALA A 348 0.54 5.59 -17.43
C ALA A 348 1.51 4.71 -16.65
N LEU A 349 1.99 3.63 -17.26
CA LEU A 349 3.10 2.86 -16.71
C LEU A 349 4.41 3.65 -16.82
N HIS A 350 5.27 3.49 -15.81
CA HIS A 350 6.59 4.14 -15.82
C HIS A 350 7.49 3.47 -16.85
N PRO A 351 8.01 4.19 -17.87
CA PRO A 351 8.73 3.58 -19.00
C PRO A 351 10.01 2.84 -18.57
N GLU A 352 10.78 3.40 -17.61
CA GLU A 352 12.07 2.84 -17.20
C GLU A 352 11.95 1.81 -16.07
N LYS A 353 10.90 1.87 -15.25
CA LYS A 353 10.74 0.95 -14.11
C LYS A 353 9.90 -0.26 -14.45
N THR A 354 8.98 -0.13 -15.41
CA THR A 354 8.20 -1.28 -15.88
C THR A 354 9.07 -2.19 -16.71
N ARG A 355 9.26 -3.43 -16.25
CA ARG A 355 10.15 -4.39 -16.89
C ARG A 355 9.49 -5.75 -17.04
N LEU A 356 9.63 -6.33 -18.22
CA LEU A 356 9.31 -7.74 -18.48
C LEU A 356 10.61 -8.53 -18.45
N ILE A 357 10.72 -9.47 -17.51
CA ILE A 357 11.93 -10.25 -17.27
C ILE A 357 11.66 -11.74 -17.34
N ARG A 358 12.66 -12.50 -17.77
CA ARG A 358 12.64 -13.97 -17.72
C ARG A 358 12.98 -14.44 -16.32
N PHE A 359 11.99 -14.95 -15.60
CA PHE A 359 12.10 -15.32 -14.20
C PHE A 359 11.26 -16.56 -13.88
N GLY A 360 11.89 -17.62 -13.37
CA GLY A 360 11.18 -18.84 -13.02
C GLY A 360 12.10 -20.06 -13.00
N ARG A 361 11.48 -21.24 -12.93
CA ARG A 361 12.19 -22.52 -12.77
C ARG A 361 13.21 -22.79 -13.87
N ASN A 362 12.88 -22.43 -15.10
CA ASN A 362 13.69 -22.71 -16.28
C ASN A 362 14.57 -21.53 -16.70
N ALA A 363 14.46 -20.37 -16.03
CA ALA A 363 15.14 -19.14 -16.43
C ALA A 363 16.67 -19.30 -16.51
N ALA A 364 17.29 -19.99 -15.54
CA ALA A 364 18.74 -20.20 -15.53
C ALA A 364 19.20 -21.06 -16.72
N GLN A 365 18.51 -22.15 -17.01
CA GLN A 365 18.83 -23.06 -18.12
C GLN A 365 18.63 -22.39 -19.48
N GLN A 366 17.52 -21.69 -19.65
CA GLN A 366 17.20 -21.01 -20.91
C GLN A 366 18.17 -19.86 -21.20
N ARG A 367 18.61 -19.11 -20.17
CA ARG A 367 19.63 -18.06 -20.36
C ARG A 367 21.00 -18.64 -20.65
N ALA A 368 21.39 -19.71 -19.97
CA ALA A 368 22.65 -20.41 -20.27
C ALA A 368 22.69 -20.94 -21.72
N ALA A 369 21.61 -21.51 -22.22
CA ALA A 369 21.50 -21.98 -23.62
C ALA A 369 21.63 -20.84 -24.65
N ARG A 370 21.36 -19.59 -24.26
CA ARG A 370 21.51 -18.41 -25.12
C ARG A 370 22.80 -17.64 -24.91
N GLY A 371 23.75 -18.16 -24.08
CA GLY A 371 24.96 -17.46 -23.72
C GLY A 371 24.74 -16.23 -22.84
N GLU A 372 23.55 -16.05 -22.28
CA GLU A 372 23.21 -14.96 -21.37
C GLU A 372 23.65 -15.28 -19.94
N GLY A 373 23.97 -14.27 -19.13
CA GLY A 373 24.41 -14.44 -17.76
C GLY A 373 23.33 -15.00 -16.81
N LYS A 374 23.52 -14.79 -15.50
CA LYS A 374 22.58 -15.23 -14.45
C LYS A 374 21.16 -14.70 -14.71
N PRO A 375 20.11 -15.41 -14.21
CA PRO A 375 18.74 -14.92 -14.29
C PRO A 375 18.60 -13.51 -13.71
N GLU A 376 17.73 -12.73 -14.32
CA GLU A 376 17.40 -11.39 -13.87
C GLU A 376 16.76 -11.44 -12.49
N VAL A 377 16.72 -10.29 -11.86
CA VAL A 377 16.13 -10.11 -10.52
C VAL A 377 15.16 -8.93 -10.56
N PHE A 378 14.18 -8.96 -9.67
CA PHE A 378 13.27 -7.82 -9.49
C PHE A 378 13.13 -7.47 -8.00
N ASP A 379 12.77 -6.21 -7.75
CA ASP A 379 12.58 -5.68 -6.41
C ASP A 379 11.09 -5.57 -6.11
N PHE A 380 10.63 -6.14 -4.99
CA PHE A 380 9.26 -6.02 -4.54
C PHE A 380 9.19 -5.92 -3.01
N LEU A 381 8.46 -4.95 -2.50
CA LEU A 381 8.22 -4.72 -1.07
C LEU A 381 9.50 -4.79 -0.21
N GLY A 382 10.59 -4.16 -0.66
CA GLY A 382 11.84 -4.08 0.09
C GLY A 382 12.79 -5.25 -0.06
N PHE A 383 12.44 -6.25 -0.87
CA PHE A 383 13.27 -7.42 -1.16
C PHE A 383 13.60 -7.53 -2.64
N THR A 384 14.85 -7.89 -2.94
CA THR A 384 15.25 -8.37 -4.26
C THR A 384 14.98 -9.86 -4.35
N HIS A 385 14.17 -10.25 -5.32
CA HIS A 385 13.82 -11.65 -5.63
C HIS A 385 14.76 -12.19 -6.69
N TYR A 386 15.26 -13.43 -6.51
CA TYR A 386 16.18 -14.07 -7.43
C TYR A 386 15.95 -15.58 -7.51
N CYS A 387 16.21 -16.17 -8.69
CA CYS A 387 16.15 -17.60 -8.93
C CYS A 387 17.35 -18.29 -8.27
N THR A 388 17.08 -19.37 -7.49
CA THR A 388 18.14 -20.18 -6.86
C THR A 388 17.67 -21.63 -6.69
N ARG A 389 18.54 -22.48 -6.13
CA ARG A 389 18.21 -23.87 -5.81
C ARG A 389 18.37 -24.13 -4.31
N SER A 390 17.52 -24.98 -3.78
CA SER A 390 17.61 -25.47 -2.41
C SER A 390 18.94 -26.22 -2.22
N ARG A 391 19.68 -25.89 -1.17
CA ARG A 391 20.93 -26.61 -0.83
C ARG A 391 20.68 -28.06 -0.47
N LYS A 392 19.53 -28.36 0.15
CA LYS A 392 19.20 -29.70 0.63
C LYS A 392 18.65 -30.60 -0.47
N TRP A 393 17.82 -30.03 -1.38
CA TRP A 393 17.04 -30.82 -2.33
C TRP A 393 17.37 -30.53 -3.81
N GLY A 394 18.25 -29.57 -4.09
CA GLY A 394 18.54 -29.15 -5.46
C GLY A 394 17.36 -28.52 -6.22
N SER A 395 16.17 -28.53 -5.64
CA SER A 395 14.93 -28.01 -6.24
C SER A 395 14.96 -26.50 -6.41
N PHE A 396 14.23 -25.99 -7.40
CA PHE A 396 14.06 -24.55 -7.61
C PHE A 396 13.40 -23.89 -6.41
N VAL A 397 13.95 -22.78 -5.97
CA VAL A 397 13.37 -21.88 -4.95
C VAL A 397 13.62 -20.43 -5.32
N ILE A 398 12.77 -19.54 -4.81
CA ILE A 398 12.93 -18.11 -4.95
C ILE A 398 13.64 -17.59 -3.72
N GLY A 399 14.87 -17.09 -3.92
CA GLY A 399 15.61 -16.39 -2.87
C GLY A 399 15.10 -14.97 -2.70
N ARG A 400 15.14 -14.49 -1.46
CA ARG A 400 14.80 -13.11 -1.10
C ARG A 400 15.94 -12.51 -0.30
N LYS A 401 16.40 -11.33 -0.68
CA LYS A 401 17.42 -10.58 0.05
C LYS A 401 16.99 -9.13 0.17
N THR A 402 17.37 -8.46 1.25
CA THR A 402 17.11 -7.02 1.43
C THR A 402 17.71 -6.22 0.27
N ILE A 403 16.97 -5.27 -0.29
CA ILE A 403 17.45 -4.38 -1.37
C ILE A 403 18.69 -3.63 -0.89
N LYS A 404 19.83 -3.84 -1.57
CA LYS A 404 21.14 -3.29 -1.17
C LYS A 404 21.12 -1.76 -1.06
N LYS A 405 20.56 -1.06 -2.06
CA LYS A 405 20.45 0.41 -2.07
C LYS A 405 19.67 0.94 -0.86
N ARG A 406 18.57 0.30 -0.51
CA ARG A 406 17.74 0.66 0.66
C ARG A 406 18.51 0.43 1.96
N MET A 407 19.22 -0.69 2.07
CA MET A 407 20.01 -1.05 3.25
C MET A 407 21.17 -0.07 3.48
N LEU A 408 21.91 0.29 2.43
CA LEU A 408 23.01 1.27 2.50
C LEU A 408 22.51 2.65 2.95
N ARG A 409 21.38 3.12 2.43
CA ARG A 409 20.76 4.38 2.85
C ARG A 409 20.36 4.36 4.32
N THR A 410 19.78 3.26 4.78
CA THR A 410 19.43 3.10 6.20
C THR A 410 20.69 3.14 7.08
N LEU A 411 21.78 2.50 6.66
CA LEU A 411 23.06 2.53 7.37
C LEU A 411 23.67 3.94 7.42
N GLU A 412 23.51 4.74 6.38
CA GLU A 412 24.01 6.13 6.40
C GLU A 412 23.17 7.00 7.35
N ALA A 413 21.85 6.84 7.36
CA ALA A 413 20.99 7.51 8.32
C ALA A 413 21.32 7.13 9.78
N ILE A 414 21.60 5.85 10.03
CA ILE A 414 22.04 5.35 11.33
C ILE A 414 23.39 5.98 11.74
N LYS A 415 24.31 6.10 10.81
CA LYS A 415 25.64 6.72 11.07
C LYS A 415 25.47 8.20 11.47
N VAL A 416 24.58 8.95 10.80
CA VAL A 416 24.29 10.35 11.16
C VAL A 416 23.69 10.41 12.56
N GLU A 417 22.75 9.54 12.88
CA GLU A 417 22.10 9.53 14.18
C GLU A 417 23.04 9.10 15.32
N LEU A 418 23.92 8.12 15.09
CA LEU A 418 24.96 7.73 16.04
C LEU A 418 25.95 8.89 16.33
N ARG A 419 26.24 9.73 15.33
CA ARG A 419 27.08 10.93 15.54
C ARG A 419 26.41 11.95 16.45
N LYS A 420 25.10 12.20 16.28
CA LYS A 420 24.34 13.08 17.17
C LYS A 420 24.34 12.58 18.60
N ARG A 421 24.26 11.25 18.77
CA ARG A 421 24.27 10.56 20.07
C ARG A 421 25.68 10.26 20.59
N MET A 422 26.71 10.82 19.99
CA MET A 422 28.08 10.50 20.30
C MET A 422 28.41 10.66 21.78
N HIS A 423 27.88 11.68 22.44
CA HIS A 423 28.10 11.98 23.88
C HIS A 423 27.03 11.41 24.81
N ASP A 424 25.95 10.80 24.27
CA ASP A 424 24.93 10.15 25.10
C ASP A 424 25.53 8.94 25.87
N PRO A 425 24.96 8.58 27.04
CA PRO A 425 25.30 7.34 27.73
C PRO A 425 25.15 6.13 26.82
N ILE A 426 26.09 5.17 26.94
CA ILE A 426 26.12 3.94 26.09
C ILE A 426 24.78 3.21 26.21
N VAL A 427 24.17 3.17 27.39
CA VAL A 427 22.87 2.52 27.62
C VAL A 427 21.78 3.16 26.77
N LYS A 428 21.64 4.50 26.81
CA LYS A 428 20.63 5.24 26.06
C LYS A 428 20.77 5.04 24.54
N THR A 429 22.01 5.11 24.03
CA THR A 429 22.29 4.83 22.62
C THR A 429 22.01 3.36 22.27
N GLY A 430 22.33 2.44 23.19
CA GLY A 430 22.10 1.02 23.03
C GLY A 430 20.63 0.64 22.95
N GLU A 431 19.79 1.23 23.78
CA GLU A 431 18.33 1.05 23.74
C GLU A 431 17.75 1.51 22.40
N TRP A 432 18.19 2.67 21.91
CA TRP A 432 17.80 3.15 20.58
C TRP A 432 18.27 2.18 19.46
N VAL A 433 19.50 1.68 19.52
CA VAL A 433 20.01 0.67 18.57
C VAL A 433 19.19 -0.59 18.64
N TRP A 434 18.83 -1.06 19.83
CA TRP A 434 18.00 -2.25 20.03
C TRP A 434 16.59 -2.08 19.43
N GLN A 435 15.93 -0.95 19.67
CA GLN A 435 14.61 -0.65 19.10
C GLN A 435 14.64 -0.63 17.57
N MET A 436 15.63 0.06 17.00
CA MET A 436 15.82 0.16 15.55
C MET A 436 16.10 -1.20 14.92
N LEU A 437 17.00 -2.00 15.53
CA LEU A 437 17.31 -3.35 15.05
C LEU A 437 16.12 -4.28 15.14
N ASN A 438 15.36 -4.24 16.23
CA ASN A 438 14.14 -5.03 16.35
C ASN A 438 13.10 -4.68 15.28
N GLY A 439 12.89 -3.39 15.01
CA GLY A 439 12.04 -2.95 13.91
C GLY A 439 12.50 -3.48 12.56
N HIS A 440 13.82 -3.41 12.29
CA HIS A 440 14.40 -3.96 11.06
C HIS A 440 14.25 -5.49 10.96
N LEU A 441 14.53 -6.22 12.02
CA LEU A 441 14.40 -7.68 12.06
C LEU A 441 12.94 -8.12 11.97
N ASN A 442 11.99 -7.39 12.57
CA ASN A 442 10.56 -7.69 12.45
C ASN A 442 10.07 -7.67 11.00
N TYR A 443 10.69 -6.87 10.15
CA TYR A 443 10.33 -6.82 8.74
C TYR A 443 11.19 -7.76 7.87
N PHE A 444 12.52 -7.73 8.05
CA PHE A 444 13.44 -8.37 7.12
C PHE A 444 13.88 -9.79 7.52
N ALA A 445 13.54 -10.28 8.72
CA ALA A 445 13.97 -11.62 9.17
C ALA A 445 13.08 -12.73 8.59
N VAL A 446 13.07 -12.82 7.27
CA VAL A 446 12.40 -13.86 6.49
C VAL A 446 13.38 -15.01 6.15
N PRO A 447 12.88 -16.23 5.88
CA PRO A 447 13.72 -17.36 5.46
C PRO A 447 14.61 -16.98 4.27
N GLY A 448 15.92 -17.28 4.38
CA GLY A 448 16.92 -17.06 3.33
C GLY A 448 17.56 -15.67 3.27
N ASN A 449 17.16 -14.73 4.15
CA ASN A 449 17.73 -13.38 4.21
C ASN A 449 18.79 -13.17 5.32
N ASP A 450 19.17 -14.23 6.01
CA ASP A 450 20.09 -14.24 7.17
C ASP A 450 21.42 -13.55 6.88
N LYS A 451 22.01 -13.78 5.70
CA LYS A 451 23.28 -13.13 5.30
C LYS A 451 23.17 -11.61 5.25
N SER A 452 22.08 -11.07 4.70
CA SER A 452 21.85 -9.62 4.62
C SER A 452 21.68 -9.02 6.02
N LEU A 453 20.98 -9.72 6.90
CA LEU A 453 20.75 -9.29 8.28
C LEU A 453 22.03 -9.31 9.10
N TRP A 454 22.83 -10.38 8.96
CA TRP A 454 24.12 -10.48 9.64
C TRP A 454 25.06 -9.35 9.24
N TRP A 455 25.17 -9.11 7.93
CA TRP A 455 25.98 -8.01 7.41
C TRP A 455 25.49 -6.65 7.93
N PHE A 456 24.18 -6.40 7.90
CA PHE A 456 23.58 -5.16 8.39
C PHE A 456 23.88 -4.91 9.88
N CYS A 457 23.70 -5.92 10.73
CA CYS A 457 23.99 -5.82 12.15
C CYS A 457 25.47 -5.55 12.43
N ASN A 458 26.39 -6.20 11.70
CA ASN A 458 27.82 -5.99 11.84
C ASN A 458 28.24 -4.58 11.40
N GLU A 459 27.66 -4.07 10.29
CA GLU A 459 27.91 -2.71 9.84
C GLU A 459 27.50 -1.67 10.89
N ILE A 460 26.40 -1.91 11.62
CA ILE A 460 25.98 -1.04 12.73
C ILE A 460 26.96 -1.12 13.89
N ARG A 461 27.44 -2.33 14.26
CA ARG A 461 28.47 -2.50 15.29
C ARG A 461 29.72 -1.69 14.97
N TRP A 462 30.25 -1.80 13.75
CA TRP A 462 31.41 -1.05 13.29
C TRP A 462 31.21 0.47 13.31
N ARG A 463 30.06 0.96 12.86
CA ARG A 463 29.72 2.39 12.89
C ARG A 463 29.62 2.92 14.31
N TRP A 464 29.02 2.16 15.20
CA TRP A 464 28.90 2.55 16.61
C TRP A 464 30.24 2.54 17.31
N LEU A 465 31.05 1.52 17.13
CA LEU A 465 32.44 1.47 17.65
C LEU A 465 33.26 2.67 17.18
N LYS A 466 33.24 2.97 15.86
CA LYS A 466 33.91 4.16 15.32
C LYS A 466 33.42 5.46 15.95
N THR A 467 32.15 5.58 16.26
CA THR A 467 31.57 6.75 16.93
C THR A 467 32.06 6.85 18.37
N LEU A 468 32.08 5.75 19.11
CA LEU A 468 32.59 5.73 20.49
C LEU A 468 34.06 6.06 20.58
N ARG A 469 34.89 5.57 19.66
CA ARG A 469 36.34 5.88 19.60
C ARG A 469 36.61 7.37 19.36
N ARG A 470 35.67 8.11 18.81
CA ARG A 470 35.79 9.57 18.60
C ARG A 470 35.51 10.41 19.85
N ARG A 471 35.01 9.80 20.94
CA ARG A 471 34.74 10.53 22.20
C ARG A 471 36.00 11.00 22.91
N SER A 472 37.06 10.25 22.76
CA SER A 472 38.35 10.54 23.43
C SER A 472 39.51 10.03 22.57
N GLN A 473 40.56 10.81 22.49
CA GLN A 473 41.79 10.43 21.80
C GLN A 473 42.57 9.34 22.56
N THR A 474 42.41 9.27 23.88
CA THR A 474 43.10 8.33 24.77
C THR A 474 42.36 7.02 25.01
N ALA A 475 41.06 6.99 24.77
CA ALA A 475 40.23 5.80 25.03
C ALA A 475 40.49 4.70 24.01
N ARG A 476 41.24 3.66 24.42
CA ARG A 476 41.48 2.44 23.64
C ARG A 476 40.28 1.47 23.81
N LEU A 477 39.22 1.70 23.05
CA LEU A 477 38.09 0.75 22.97
C LEU A 477 38.35 -0.24 21.84
N ASP A 478 38.76 -1.48 22.19
CA ASP A 478 38.90 -2.58 21.23
C ASP A 478 37.57 -3.20 20.87
N TRP A 479 37.58 -4.11 19.90
CA TRP A 479 36.36 -4.78 19.41
C TRP A 479 35.74 -5.67 20.48
N ASP A 480 36.52 -6.44 21.21
CA ASP A 480 36.01 -7.43 22.16
C ASP A 480 35.39 -6.76 23.38
N ARG A 481 36.01 -5.71 23.91
CA ARG A 481 35.42 -4.87 24.95
C ARG A 481 34.13 -4.21 24.48
N PHE A 482 34.11 -3.67 23.26
CA PHE A 482 32.90 -3.10 22.67
C PHE A 482 31.80 -4.14 22.57
N VAL A 483 32.07 -5.33 22.03
CA VAL A 483 31.08 -6.40 21.90
C VAL A 483 30.52 -6.82 23.26
N ARG A 484 31.39 -7.00 24.27
CA ARG A 484 30.97 -7.33 25.66
C ARG A 484 29.98 -6.28 26.21
N ILE A 485 30.30 -5.00 26.09
CA ILE A 485 29.46 -3.90 26.61
C ILE A 485 28.15 -3.80 25.87
N THR A 486 28.12 -4.05 24.54
CA THR A 486 26.99 -3.81 23.69
C THR A 486 26.15 -5.06 23.37
N LYS A 487 26.58 -6.26 23.77
CA LYS A 487 25.97 -7.56 23.46
C LYS A 487 24.45 -7.54 23.71
N ARG A 488 24.00 -6.96 24.82
CA ARG A 488 22.59 -6.90 25.21
C ARG A 488 21.71 -6.05 24.27
N PHE A 489 22.31 -5.14 23.50
CA PHE A 489 21.60 -4.24 22.59
C PHE A 489 21.50 -4.77 21.16
N PHE A 490 22.11 -5.94 20.88
CA PHE A 490 22.01 -6.59 19.59
C PHE A 490 21.16 -7.85 19.72
N PRO A 491 19.88 -7.79 19.26
CA PRO A 491 19.01 -8.96 19.30
C PRO A 491 19.56 -10.10 18.45
N PRO A 492 19.31 -11.35 18.82
CA PRO A 492 19.75 -12.51 18.04
C PRO A 492 19.10 -12.48 16.65
N ILE A 493 19.93 -12.75 15.64
CA ILE A 493 19.46 -12.86 14.25
C ILE A 493 18.81 -14.23 14.08
N ARG A 494 17.48 -14.27 14.14
CA ARG A 494 16.67 -15.46 13.94
C ARG A 494 15.59 -15.15 12.93
N VAL A 495 15.21 -16.14 12.14
CA VAL A 495 14.04 -16.05 11.27
C VAL A 495 12.79 -15.81 12.13
N ARG A 496 12.05 -14.73 11.88
CA ARG A 496 10.85 -14.33 12.62
C ARG A 496 9.57 -14.62 11.86
N HIS A 497 9.67 -14.92 10.58
CA HIS A 497 8.55 -15.23 9.72
C HIS A 497 8.56 -16.71 9.35
N PRO A 498 7.41 -17.39 9.32
CA PRO A 498 7.32 -18.76 8.86
C PRO A 498 7.69 -18.88 7.38
N MET A 499 7.87 -20.12 6.92
CA MET A 499 8.08 -20.40 5.50
C MET A 499 6.88 -19.85 4.69
N PRO A 500 7.14 -19.19 3.54
CA PRO A 500 6.11 -18.51 2.76
C PRO A 500 4.92 -19.40 2.41
N CYS A 501 5.17 -20.60 1.90
CA CYS A 501 4.10 -21.52 1.52
C CYS A 501 3.25 -21.96 2.73
N HIS A 502 3.87 -22.18 3.91
CA HIS A 502 3.12 -22.58 5.11
C HIS A 502 2.20 -21.45 5.59
N ARG A 503 2.69 -20.20 5.63
CA ARG A 503 1.86 -19.06 6.02
C ARG A 503 0.78 -18.78 4.99
N PHE A 504 1.11 -18.87 3.71
CA PHE A 504 0.14 -18.71 2.64
C PHE A 504 -1.00 -19.72 2.76
N ASP A 505 -0.69 -21.01 2.96
CA ASP A 505 -1.70 -22.07 3.12
C ASP A 505 -2.56 -21.88 4.38
N ALA A 506 -1.95 -21.46 5.49
CA ALA A 506 -2.68 -21.13 6.71
C ALA A 506 -3.64 -19.94 6.51
N THR A 507 -3.20 -18.91 5.80
CA THR A 507 -4.00 -17.69 5.55
C THR A 507 -5.17 -17.96 4.61
N ILE A 508 -4.99 -18.76 3.56
CA ILE A 508 -6.02 -19.05 2.55
C ILE A 508 -6.74 -20.38 2.77
N ARG A 509 -6.41 -21.13 3.84
CA ARG A 509 -6.97 -22.46 4.13
C ARG A 509 -6.96 -23.39 2.91
N GLY A 510 -5.85 -23.44 2.18
CA GLY A 510 -5.68 -24.26 0.97
C GLY A 510 -6.31 -23.70 -0.30
N LYS A 511 -7.00 -22.55 -0.25
CA LYS A 511 -7.57 -21.89 -1.43
C LYS A 511 -6.62 -20.80 -1.91
N SER A 512 -6.14 -20.91 -3.16
CA SER A 512 -5.20 -19.96 -3.73
C SER A 512 -5.89 -18.67 -4.19
N PRO A 513 -5.58 -17.47 -3.62
CA PRO A 513 -6.06 -16.20 -4.14
C PRO A 513 -5.38 -15.82 -5.47
N VAL A 514 -4.42 -16.63 -5.91
CA VAL A 514 -3.64 -16.46 -7.14
C VAL A 514 -4.34 -17.07 -8.37
N ARG A 515 -5.53 -17.61 -8.19
CA ARG A 515 -6.36 -18.11 -9.30
C ARG A 515 -7.27 -17.03 -9.86
#